data_73a40d52e56617a5b3dbcdec51058d60
#
_entry.id   73a40d52e56617a5b3dbcdec51058d60
#
_cell.length_a   1.000
_cell.length_b   1.000
_cell.length_c   1.000
_cell.angle_alpha   90.00
_cell.angle_beta   90.00
_cell.angle_gamma   90.00
#
_symmetry.space_group_name_H-M   'P 1'
#
loop_
_entity.id
_entity.type
_entity.pdbx_description
1 polymer ?
#
loop_
_entity_poly.entity_id
_entity_poly.type
_entity_poly.pdbx_seq_one_letter_code
_entity_poly.pdbx_strand_id
1 'polypeptide(L)'
;MFQELYVPYFRRTNGWVHEHTPWKTVYHSCGSLVNILDDMIDCGIDCLNPIQISADHMEPAGLKEKYGDSLTFWGGAVDGQTTMAGGTPDDVEHQLRENIEILRNGGGFVCSVVHNLQNNYELENVQRVLDVVREYR
;
A
#
# COMPACT_ATOMS: atom_id res chain seq x y z
N MET A 1 24.33 1.51 1.36
CA MET A 1 24.03 0.04 1.46
C MET A 1 22.88 -0.37 0.54
N PHE A 2 21.63 0.19 0.64
CA PHE A 2 20.54 -0.17 -0.29
C PHE A 2 20.91 0.12 -1.75
N GLN A 3 21.37 1.31 -2.05
CA GLN A 3 21.79 1.74 -3.39
C GLN A 3 22.91 0.89 -4.00
N GLU A 4 23.82 0.38 -3.17
CA GLU A 4 24.97 -0.41 -3.65
C GLU A 4 24.64 -1.90 -3.83
N LEU A 5 23.83 -2.45 -2.89
CA LEU A 5 23.59 -3.88 -2.82
C LEU A 5 22.30 -4.34 -3.50
N TYR A 6 21.29 -3.47 -3.63
CA TYR A 6 19.96 -3.85 -4.13
C TYR A 6 19.58 -3.14 -5.44
N VAL A 7 19.80 -1.83 -5.52
CA VAL A 7 19.42 -1.01 -6.69
C VAL A 7 19.91 -1.60 -8.02
N PRO A 8 21.18 -2.05 -8.19
CA PRO A 8 21.63 -2.58 -9.48
C PRO A 8 20.87 -3.83 -9.92
N TYR A 9 20.47 -4.67 -8.97
CA TYR A 9 19.72 -5.91 -9.26
C TYR A 9 18.26 -5.62 -9.59
N PHE A 10 17.60 -4.78 -8.80
CA PHE A 10 16.22 -4.36 -9.09
C PHE A 10 16.12 -3.67 -10.45
N ARG A 11 17.00 -2.72 -10.73
CA ARG A 11 17.01 -2.03 -12.03
C ARG A 11 17.17 -2.99 -13.21
N ARG A 12 18.07 -3.97 -13.08
CA ARG A 12 18.27 -4.99 -14.11
C ARG A 12 17.05 -5.90 -14.27
N THR A 13 16.46 -6.37 -13.15
CA THR A 13 15.33 -7.31 -13.20
C THR A 13 14.07 -6.62 -13.70
N ASN A 14 13.72 -5.48 -13.11
CA ASN A 14 12.51 -4.73 -13.48
C ASN A 14 12.64 -4.17 -14.90
N GLY A 15 13.82 -3.65 -15.28
CA GLY A 15 14.08 -3.20 -16.64
C GLY A 15 13.88 -4.31 -17.66
N TRP A 16 14.38 -5.50 -17.39
CA TRP A 16 14.15 -6.66 -18.27
C TRP A 16 12.66 -7.02 -18.38
N VAL A 17 11.93 -7.02 -17.27
CA VAL A 17 10.47 -7.29 -17.25
C VAL A 17 9.74 -6.28 -18.14
N HIS A 18 10.01 -5.01 -17.98
CA HIS A 18 9.35 -3.94 -18.75
C HIS A 18 9.71 -3.95 -20.24
N GLU A 19 10.94 -4.33 -20.57
CA GLU A 19 11.38 -4.42 -21.97
C GLU A 19 10.78 -5.61 -22.73
N HIS A 20 10.59 -6.74 -22.03
CA HIS A 20 10.23 -8.01 -22.69
C HIS A 20 8.79 -8.44 -22.43
N THR A 21 8.04 -7.82 -21.54
CA THR A 21 6.68 -8.21 -21.17
C THR A 21 5.79 -6.98 -20.94
N PRO A 22 4.45 -7.15 -21.02
CA PRO A 22 3.52 -6.10 -20.59
C PRO A 22 3.28 -6.08 -19.07
N TRP A 23 4.05 -6.83 -18.29
CA TRP A 23 3.83 -6.99 -16.86
C TRP A 23 4.27 -5.77 -16.07
N LYS A 24 3.65 -5.59 -14.91
CA LYS A 24 3.98 -4.60 -13.90
C LYS A 24 4.72 -5.26 -12.74
N THR A 25 5.66 -4.54 -12.17
CA THR A 25 6.46 -5.03 -11.05
C THR A 25 5.83 -4.60 -9.73
N VAL A 26 5.71 -5.54 -8.80
CA VAL A 26 5.16 -5.29 -7.46
C VAL A 26 6.23 -5.55 -6.42
N TYR A 27 6.43 -4.60 -5.54
CA TYR A 27 7.33 -4.76 -4.40
C TYR A 27 6.55 -4.91 -3.10
N HIS A 28 6.81 -6.01 -2.39
CA HIS A 28 6.20 -6.25 -1.08
C HIS A 28 7.22 -5.98 0.02
N SER A 29 6.95 -4.98 0.86
CA SER A 29 7.74 -4.70 2.06
C SER A 29 6.92 -3.93 3.08
N CYS A 30 6.94 -4.40 4.33
CA CYS A 30 6.35 -3.69 5.46
C CYS A 30 7.34 -2.66 6.04
N GLY A 31 6.83 -1.78 6.90
CA GLY A 31 7.61 -0.75 7.56
C GLY A 31 7.67 0.57 6.79
N SER A 32 8.50 1.49 7.29
CA SER A 32 8.75 2.76 6.61
C SER A 32 9.73 2.56 5.46
N LEU A 33 9.33 2.99 4.28
CA LEU A 33 10.09 2.87 3.04
C LEU A 33 10.47 4.24 2.44
N VAL A 34 10.07 5.35 3.06
CA VAL A 34 10.23 6.71 2.51
C VAL A 34 11.65 7.05 2.09
N ASN A 35 12.65 6.51 2.81
CA ASN A 35 14.06 6.77 2.53
C ASN A 35 14.60 6.02 1.29
N ILE A 36 13.83 5.09 0.73
CA ILE A 36 14.24 4.28 -0.42
C ILE A 36 13.22 4.31 -1.58
N LEU A 37 12.06 4.97 -1.39
CA LEU A 37 10.99 4.98 -2.40
C LEU A 37 11.46 5.62 -3.71
N ASP A 38 12.20 6.72 -3.66
CA ASP A 38 12.73 7.36 -4.85
C ASP A 38 13.66 6.41 -5.64
N ASP A 39 14.58 5.72 -4.94
CA ASP A 39 15.45 4.69 -5.54
C ASP A 39 14.65 3.51 -6.12
N MET A 40 13.57 3.10 -5.46
CA MET A 40 12.73 1.99 -5.91
C MET A 40 11.95 2.34 -7.18
N ILE A 41 11.41 3.55 -7.25
CA ILE A 41 10.74 4.07 -8.45
C ILE A 41 11.73 4.13 -9.61
N ASP A 42 12.93 4.66 -9.40
CA ASP A 42 14.01 4.71 -10.38
C ASP A 42 14.48 3.31 -10.84
N CYS A 43 14.24 2.29 -10.01
CA CYS A 43 14.47 0.90 -10.38
C CYS A 43 13.33 0.25 -11.16
N GLY A 44 12.26 1.00 -11.46
CA GLY A 44 11.13 0.53 -12.25
C GLY A 44 10.12 -0.29 -11.45
N ILE A 45 9.88 0.06 -10.18
CA ILE A 45 8.78 -0.54 -9.43
C ILE A 45 7.49 0.23 -9.75
N ASP A 46 6.46 -0.50 -10.17
CA ASP A 46 5.16 0.07 -10.54
C ASP A 46 4.18 0.09 -9.38
N CYS A 47 4.31 -0.84 -8.43
CA CYS A 47 3.35 -1.02 -7.35
C CYS A 47 4.03 -1.35 -6.03
N LEU A 48 3.61 -0.68 -4.97
CA LEU A 48 4.04 -0.93 -3.59
C LEU A 48 2.94 -1.62 -2.79
N ASN A 49 3.29 -2.70 -2.09
CA ASN A 49 2.41 -3.49 -1.23
C ASN A 49 3.14 -3.97 0.03
N PRO A 50 2.57 -3.86 1.21
CA PRO A 50 1.45 -2.98 1.55
C PRO A 50 1.91 -1.54 1.79
N ILE A 51 0.95 -0.63 1.93
CA ILE A 51 1.22 0.66 2.53
C ILE A 51 1.00 0.52 4.03
N GLN A 52 2.08 0.40 4.80
CA GLN A 52 1.97 0.28 6.26
C GLN A 52 1.79 1.66 6.89
N ILE A 53 0.55 2.13 6.90
CA ILE A 53 0.16 3.49 7.29
C ILE A 53 0.50 3.87 8.74
N SER A 54 0.76 2.88 9.60
CA SER A 54 1.24 3.07 10.98
C SER A 54 2.76 3.20 11.09
N ALA A 55 3.50 3.03 9.99
CA ALA A 55 4.94 3.23 9.99
C ALA A 55 5.31 4.71 9.80
N ASP A 56 6.51 5.07 10.23
CA ASP A 56 7.00 6.44 10.23
C ASP A 56 6.99 7.05 8.81
N HIS A 57 6.37 8.21 8.65
CA HIS A 57 6.22 8.94 7.39
C HIS A 57 5.53 8.16 6.24
N MET A 58 4.67 7.19 6.59
CA MET A 58 3.90 6.39 5.62
C MET A 58 2.42 6.79 5.57
N GLU A 59 2.08 8.01 5.97
CA GLU A 59 0.70 8.53 5.92
C GLU A 59 0.19 8.59 4.48
N PRO A 60 -1.04 8.10 4.21
CA PRO A 60 -1.61 8.01 2.86
C PRO A 60 -1.57 9.31 2.06
N ALA A 61 -1.90 10.44 2.72
CA ALA A 61 -1.96 11.75 2.05
C ALA A 61 -0.60 12.19 1.51
N GLY A 62 0.45 12.11 2.34
CA GLY A 62 1.81 12.50 1.94
C GLY A 62 2.38 11.58 0.85
N LEU A 63 2.13 10.27 0.97
CA LEU A 63 2.54 9.31 -0.06
C LEU A 63 1.81 9.56 -1.39
N LYS A 64 0.50 9.81 -1.32
CA LYS A 64 -0.29 10.06 -2.53
C LYS A 64 0.10 11.36 -3.22
N GLU A 65 0.32 12.42 -2.46
CA GLU A 65 0.79 13.71 -2.99
C GLU A 65 2.15 13.56 -3.71
N LYS A 66 3.09 12.86 -3.07
CA LYS A 66 4.46 12.78 -3.61
C LYS A 66 4.64 11.75 -4.71
N TYR A 67 3.97 10.60 -4.60
CA TYR A 67 4.25 9.43 -5.44
C TYR A 67 3.04 8.92 -6.24
N GLY A 68 1.89 9.56 -6.12
CA GLY A 68 0.64 9.08 -6.75
C GLY A 68 0.68 8.98 -8.28
N ASP A 69 1.53 9.77 -8.94
CA ASP A 69 1.73 9.72 -10.39
C ASP A 69 2.71 8.62 -10.84
N SER A 70 3.51 8.09 -9.89
CA SER A 70 4.58 7.13 -10.20
C SER A 70 4.32 5.73 -9.68
N LEU A 71 3.50 5.58 -8.62
CA LEU A 71 3.24 4.31 -7.97
C LEU A 71 1.76 3.98 -7.88
N THR A 72 1.45 2.71 -8.07
CA THR A 72 0.21 2.13 -7.60
C THR A 72 0.37 1.72 -6.14
N PHE A 73 -0.54 2.16 -5.28
CA PHE A 73 -0.60 1.78 -3.87
C PHE A 73 -1.54 0.58 -3.70
N TRP A 74 -1.00 -0.52 -3.20
CA TRP A 74 -1.80 -1.70 -2.89
C TRP A 74 -1.82 -1.94 -1.39
N GLY A 75 -3.00 -1.80 -0.78
CA GLY A 75 -3.17 -1.83 0.66
C GLY A 75 -3.17 -0.44 1.29
N GLY A 76 -3.12 -0.39 2.62
CA GLY A 76 -3.18 0.89 3.36
C GLY A 76 -4.59 1.44 3.55
N ALA A 77 -5.63 0.70 3.18
CA ALA A 77 -7.01 1.13 3.39
C ALA A 77 -7.39 1.18 4.88
N VAL A 78 -6.91 0.24 5.66
CA VAL A 78 -7.08 0.23 7.13
C VAL A 78 -5.89 -0.44 7.79
N ASP A 79 -5.47 0.10 8.94
CA ASP A 79 -4.33 -0.44 9.71
C ASP A 79 -4.67 -1.79 10.37
N GLY A 80 -3.79 -2.77 10.16
CA GLY A 80 -3.95 -4.10 10.69
C GLY A 80 -3.54 -4.26 12.15
N GLN A 81 -2.61 -3.45 12.64
CA GLN A 81 -2.02 -3.61 13.97
C GLN A 81 -2.85 -2.93 15.06
N THR A 82 -3.49 -1.83 14.75
CA THR A 82 -4.27 -1.04 15.69
C THR A 82 -5.77 -1.13 15.40
N THR A 83 -6.22 -0.62 14.27
CA THR A 83 -7.65 -0.46 13.95
C THR A 83 -8.34 -1.81 13.72
N MET A 84 -7.76 -2.71 12.90
CA MET A 84 -8.37 -4.05 12.71
C MET A 84 -8.30 -4.92 13.95
N ALA A 85 -7.19 -4.83 14.71
CA ALA A 85 -6.94 -5.71 15.85
C ALA A 85 -7.59 -5.23 17.16
N GLY A 86 -7.80 -3.95 17.33
CA GLY A 86 -8.26 -3.37 18.60
C GLY A 86 -9.31 -2.28 18.51
N GLY A 87 -9.65 -1.85 17.28
CA GLY A 87 -10.72 -0.88 17.04
C GLY A 87 -12.10 -1.48 16.99
N THR A 88 -13.11 -0.64 17.06
CA THR A 88 -14.51 -0.98 16.81
C THR A 88 -14.82 -1.03 15.31
N PRO A 89 -15.93 -1.65 14.88
CA PRO A 89 -16.38 -1.57 13.49
C PRO A 89 -16.53 -0.14 12.95
N ASP A 90 -16.89 0.80 13.79
CA ASP A 90 -17.01 2.22 13.40
C ASP A 90 -15.64 2.88 13.19
N ASP A 91 -14.63 2.51 14.00
CA ASP A 91 -13.24 2.94 13.78
C ASP A 91 -12.69 2.39 12.47
N VAL A 92 -12.98 1.12 12.18
CA VAL A 92 -12.61 0.48 10.91
C VAL A 92 -13.25 1.19 9.72
N GLU A 93 -14.55 1.45 9.77
CA GLU A 93 -15.25 2.16 8.71
C GLU A 93 -14.69 3.56 8.50
N HIS A 94 -14.48 4.32 9.58
CA HIS A 94 -13.95 5.67 9.49
C HIS A 94 -12.60 5.72 8.79
N GLN A 95 -11.63 4.95 9.28
CA GLN A 95 -10.29 4.91 8.69
C GLN A 95 -10.30 4.39 7.25
N LEU A 96 -11.12 3.36 6.97
CA LEU A 96 -11.24 2.78 5.65
C LEU A 96 -11.75 3.80 4.63
N ARG A 97 -12.84 4.53 4.96
CA ARG A 97 -13.40 5.56 4.08
C ARG A 97 -12.42 6.70 3.84
N GLU A 98 -11.80 7.21 4.90
CA GLU A 98 -10.80 8.28 4.79
C GLU A 98 -9.65 7.89 3.85
N ASN A 99 -9.06 6.73 4.07
CA ASN A 99 -7.92 6.29 3.27
C ASN A 99 -8.31 5.93 1.83
N ILE A 100 -9.51 5.38 1.59
CA ILE A 100 -10.01 5.17 0.22
C ILE A 100 -10.12 6.50 -0.51
N GLU A 101 -10.73 7.52 0.09
CA GLU A 101 -10.89 8.83 -0.56
C GLU A 101 -9.55 9.49 -0.89
N ILE A 102 -8.56 9.34 -0.05
CA ILE A 102 -7.20 9.84 -0.29
C ILE A 102 -6.52 9.05 -1.43
N LEU A 103 -6.45 7.73 -1.28
CA LEU A 103 -5.61 6.89 -2.15
C LEU A 103 -6.20 6.67 -3.55
N ARG A 104 -7.53 6.67 -3.71
CA ARG A 104 -8.19 6.51 -5.02
C ARG A 104 -8.13 7.73 -5.90
N ASN A 105 -7.85 8.91 -5.36
CA ASN A 105 -7.83 10.15 -6.12
C ASN A 105 -6.80 10.06 -7.26
N GLY A 106 -7.24 10.30 -8.50
CA GLY A 106 -6.38 10.15 -9.69
C GLY A 106 -6.05 8.70 -10.09
N GLY A 107 -6.57 7.67 -9.39
CA GLY A 107 -6.32 6.25 -9.68
C GLY A 107 -5.07 5.70 -8.97
N GLY A 108 -4.55 4.55 -9.45
CA GLY A 108 -3.35 3.93 -8.88
C GLY A 108 -3.55 3.39 -7.46
N PHE A 109 -4.72 2.83 -7.15
CA PHE A 109 -5.02 2.28 -5.84
C PHE A 109 -5.72 0.91 -5.92
N VAL A 110 -5.20 -0.06 -5.18
CA VAL A 110 -5.83 -1.38 -4.95
C VAL A 110 -6.22 -1.47 -3.48
N CYS A 111 -7.53 -1.38 -3.22
CA CYS A 111 -8.06 -1.38 -1.86
C CYS A 111 -7.87 -2.73 -1.17
N SER A 112 -7.10 -2.75 -0.10
CA SER A 112 -7.01 -3.86 0.84
C SER A 112 -6.55 -3.35 2.21
N VAL A 113 -6.70 -4.19 3.24
CA VAL A 113 -6.08 -3.96 4.55
C VAL A 113 -4.56 -3.92 4.41
N VAL A 114 -3.87 -3.34 5.42
CA VAL A 114 -2.40 -3.20 5.37
C VAL A 114 -1.68 -4.55 5.19
N HIS A 115 -2.20 -5.62 5.79
CA HIS A 115 -1.60 -6.96 5.74
C HIS A 115 -2.67 -8.03 5.51
N ASN A 116 -2.29 -9.31 5.51
CA ASN A 116 -3.23 -10.43 5.54
C ASN A 116 -4.17 -10.32 6.74
N LEU A 117 -5.39 -10.84 6.61
CA LEU A 117 -6.28 -10.99 7.74
C LEU A 117 -5.63 -11.89 8.80
N GLN A 118 -5.54 -11.38 10.01
CA GLN A 118 -4.94 -12.07 11.14
C GLN A 118 -6.02 -12.73 12.01
N ASN A 119 -5.61 -13.74 12.78
CA ASN A 119 -6.53 -14.49 13.65
C ASN A 119 -7.00 -13.71 14.90
N ASN A 120 -6.42 -12.55 15.14
CA ASN A 120 -6.80 -11.63 16.21
C ASN A 120 -7.76 -10.52 15.77
N TYR A 121 -8.25 -10.55 14.51
CA TYR A 121 -9.26 -9.61 14.06
C TYR A 121 -10.65 -10.11 14.39
N GLU A 122 -11.46 -9.25 15.01
CA GLU A 122 -12.86 -9.54 15.26
C GLU A 122 -13.63 -9.70 13.94
N LEU A 123 -14.55 -10.65 13.88
CA LEU A 123 -15.31 -10.94 12.67
C LEU A 123 -16.12 -9.73 12.19
N GLU A 124 -16.65 -8.95 13.13
CA GLU A 124 -17.42 -7.74 12.88
C GLU A 124 -16.56 -6.68 12.15
N ASN A 125 -15.28 -6.56 12.49
CA ASN A 125 -14.34 -5.65 11.82
C ASN A 125 -14.09 -6.11 10.38
N VAL A 126 -13.89 -7.41 10.16
CA VAL A 126 -13.73 -7.97 8.81
C VAL A 126 -15.00 -7.77 7.98
N GLN A 127 -16.17 -8.00 8.57
CA GLN A 127 -17.45 -7.79 7.89
C GLN A 127 -17.64 -6.31 7.51
N ARG A 128 -17.29 -5.39 8.42
CA ARG A 128 -17.38 -3.95 8.15
C ARG A 128 -16.50 -3.54 6.95
N VAL A 129 -15.28 -4.06 6.84
CA VAL A 129 -14.44 -3.81 5.64
C VAL A 129 -15.14 -4.25 4.37
N LEU A 130 -15.73 -5.45 4.35
CA LEU A 130 -16.44 -5.98 3.17
C LEU A 130 -17.66 -5.14 2.81
N ASP A 131 -18.42 -4.67 3.79
CA ASP A 131 -19.63 -3.89 3.57
C ASP A 131 -19.29 -2.51 3.00
N VAL A 132 -18.31 -1.82 3.57
CA VAL A 132 -17.84 -0.52 3.06
C VAL A 132 -17.27 -0.64 1.65
N VAL A 133 -16.41 -1.61 1.38
CA VAL A 133 -15.79 -1.75 0.05
C VAL A 133 -16.83 -2.04 -1.04
N ARG A 134 -17.94 -2.72 -0.72
CA ARG A 134 -19.04 -2.95 -1.68
C ARG A 134 -19.72 -1.67 -2.16
N GLU A 135 -19.73 -0.61 -1.35
CA GLU A 135 -20.32 0.67 -1.72
C GLU A 135 -19.49 1.45 -2.76
N TYR A 136 -18.19 1.09 -2.91
CA TYR A 136 -17.27 1.71 -3.86
C TYR A 136 -17.16 0.97 -5.20
N ARG A 137 -17.99 -0.02 -5.45
CA ARG A 137 -18.02 -0.79 -6.70
C ARG A 137 -18.84 -0.16 -7.80
#